data_b59ef7db56e52a929f1cd57e2bd53016
#
_entry.id   b59ef7db56e52a929f1cd57e2bd53016
#
_cell.length_a   1.000
_cell.length_b   1.000
_cell.length_c   1.000
_cell.angle_alpha   90.00
_cell.angle_beta   90.00
_cell.angle_gamma   90.00
#
_symmetry.space_group_name_H-M   'P 1'
#
loop_
_entity.id
_entity.type
_entity.pdbx_description
1 polymer ?
#
loop_
_entity_poly.entity_id
_entity_poly.type
_entity_poly.pdbx_seq_one_letter_code
_entity_poly.pdbx_strand_id
1 'polypeptide(L)'
;MSHKFLEPIKIGNQTVKNRVMFLAMAKNISNFDDSVSAKDIAYVESVAAGGVGLLVPGAMIVDPEWPSVLPLQPGIYDDRFIPGLRRLVLAAHKYDAKILFQLWHPGATNYSGIDPKTVDELTKDEIHAIQDKFVAAAKRAMAAGADGIEFQTCHGYLACQFISPLFNHRTDEYGWNKVEDPTRFA
;
A
#
# COMPACT_ATOMS: atom_id res chain seq x y z
N MET A 1 6.89 15.93 -33.02
CA MET A 1 6.99 14.50 -32.61
C MET A 1 6.32 14.36 -31.27
N SER A 2 5.32 13.47 -31.14
CA SER A 2 4.73 13.18 -29.83
C SER A 2 5.75 12.38 -29.02
N HIS A 3 5.94 12.73 -27.76
CA HIS A 3 6.79 11.95 -26.87
C HIS A 3 6.02 10.71 -26.39
N LYS A 4 6.57 9.51 -26.61
CA LYS A 4 5.95 8.22 -26.32
C LYS A 4 5.44 8.09 -24.86
N PHE A 5 6.08 8.75 -23.90
CA PHE A 5 5.65 8.75 -22.49
C PHE A 5 4.36 9.53 -22.24
N LEU A 6 3.95 10.39 -23.18
CA LEU A 6 2.68 11.12 -23.11
C LEU A 6 1.52 10.37 -23.76
N GLU A 7 1.78 9.25 -24.43
CA GLU A 7 0.76 8.42 -25.06
C GLU A 7 0.05 7.56 -23.99
N PRO A 8 -1.26 7.33 -24.14
CA PRO A 8 -2.02 6.43 -23.25
C PRO A 8 -1.43 5.03 -23.22
N ILE A 9 -1.63 4.34 -22.08
CA ILE A 9 -1.27 2.93 -21.90
C ILE A 9 -2.43 2.20 -21.23
N LYS A 10 -2.62 0.93 -21.59
CA LYS A 10 -3.55 0.04 -20.93
C LYS A 10 -2.82 -0.82 -19.90
N ILE A 11 -3.31 -0.82 -18.65
CA ILE A 11 -2.82 -1.63 -17.54
C ILE A 11 -4.01 -2.45 -17.03
N GLY A 12 -4.00 -3.77 -17.26
CA GLY A 12 -5.16 -4.61 -17.00
C GLY A 12 -6.40 -4.12 -17.78
N ASN A 13 -7.46 -3.80 -17.05
CA ASN A 13 -8.71 -3.25 -17.61
C ASN A 13 -8.76 -1.71 -17.59
N GLN A 14 -7.73 -1.05 -17.03
CA GLN A 14 -7.67 0.41 -16.92
C GLN A 14 -6.91 1.04 -18.07
N THR A 15 -7.41 2.18 -18.58
CA THR A 15 -6.66 3.03 -19.50
C THR A 15 -6.11 4.22 -18.72
N VAL A 16 -4.80 4.38 -18.76
CA VAL A 16 -4.06 5.48 -18.12
C VAL A 16 -3.66 6.49 -19.20
N LYS A 17 -3.95 7.78 -18.99
CA LYS A 17 -3.83 8.84 -20.02
C LYS A 17 -2.42 9.06 -20.54
N ASN A 18 -1.38 8.67 -19.80
CA ASN A 18 0.02 8.72 -20.22
C ASN A 18 0.87 7.72 -19.39
N ARG A 19 2.14 7.58 -19.69
CA ARG A 19 3.06 6.61 -19.06
C ARG A 19 3.87 7.21 -17.90
N VAL A 20 3.40 8.31 -17.34
CA VAL A 20 4.03 8.94 -16.17
C VAL A 20 3.33 8.47 -14.92
N MET A 21 4.06 7.78 -14.05
CA MET A 21 3.57 7.30 -12.76
C MET A 21 4.29 8.03 -11.62
N PHE A 22 3.52 8.52 -10.66
CA PHE A 22 4.06 9.04 -9.40
C PHE A 22 4.04 7.92 -8.35
N LEU A 23 5.24 7.55 -7.89
CA LEU A 23 5.43 6.40 -6.99
C LEU A 23 5.08 6.72 -5.54
N ALA A 24 4.78 5.66 -4.78
CA ALA A 24 4.44 5.75 -3.37
C ALA A 24 5.57 6.36 -2.52
N MET A 25 5.20 7.30 -1.66
CA MET A 25 6.10 7.95 -0.71
C MET A 25 5.35 8.24 0.59
N ALA A 26 5.88 7.77 1.71
CA ALA A 26 5.38 8.11 3.04
C ALA A 26 5.64 9.61 3.32
N LYS A 27 4.60 10.36 3.68
CA LYS A 27 4.67 11.81 3.83
C LYS A 27 4.50 12.30 5.28
N ASN A 28 3.95 11.43 6.14
CA ASN A 28 3.71 11.75 7.56
C ASN A 28 2.85 13.01 7.75
N ILE A 29 1.74 13.12 7.01
CA ILE A 29 0.86 14.30 7.00
C ILE A 29 -0.60 14.01 7.27
N SER A 30 -0.97 12.73 7.47
CA SER A 30 -2.34 12.35 7.87
C SER A 30 -2.66 12.80 9.30
N ASN A 31 -3.91 12.66 9.72
CA ASN A 31 -4.31 12.99 11.07
C ASN A 31 -3.78 11.96 12.09
N PHE A 32 -3.77 12.33 13.37
CA PHE A 32 -3.30 11.46 14.47
C PHE A 32 -4.18 10.21 14.69
N ASP A 33 -5.41 10.23 14.21
CA ASP A 33 -6.36 9.12 14.26
C ASP A 33 -6.31 8.24 12.99
N ASP A 34 -5.25 8.36 12.20
CA ASP A 34 -5.00 7.73 10.90
C ASP A 34 -6.03 8.11 9.82
N SER A 35 -6.89 9.08 10.06
CA SER A 35 -7.78 9.57 9.02
C SER A 35 -7.04 10.45 8.01
N VAL A 36 -7.54 10.45 6.77
CA VAL A 36 -7.04 11.31 5.69
C VAL A 36 -7.18 12.78 6.07
N SER A 37 -6.09 13.52 6.07
CA SER A 37 -6.04 14.95 6.36
C SER A 37 -6.35 15.81 5.13
N ALA A 38 -6.58 17.10 5.35
CA ALA A 38 -6.66 18.07 4.26
C ALA A 38 -5.33 18.17 3.47
N LYS A 39 -4.18 17.94 4.14
CA LYS A 39 -2.86 17.95 3.51
C LYS A 39 -2.67 16.77 2.55
N ASP A 40 -3.15 15.56 2.92
CA ASP A 40 -3.13 14.40 2.02
C ASP A 40 -3.89 14.70 0.73
N ILE A 41 -5.09 15.28 0.86
CA ILE A 41 -5.94 15.61 -0.29
C ILE A 41 -5.27 16.66 -1.18
N ALA A 42 -4.77 17.75 -0.59
CA ALA A 42 -4.08 18.81 -1.33
C ALA A 42 -2.83 18.28 -2.05
N TYR A 43 -2.09 17.36 -1.40
CA TYR A 43 -0.94 16.71 -2.00
C TYR A 43 -1.33 15.86 -3.22
N VAL A 44 -2.31 14.97 -3.08
CA VAL A 44 -2.81 14.14 -4.19
C VAL A 44 -3.30 15.02 -5.33
N GLU A 45 -4.07 16.08 -5.02
CA GLU A 45 -4.58 17.01 -6.01
C GLU A 45 -3.44 17.72 -6.76
N SER A 46 -2.40 18.19 -6.04
CA SER A 46 -1.27 18.88 -6.67
C SER A 46 -0.47 17.99 -7.62
N VAL A 47 -0.25 16.71 -7.24
CA VAL A 47 0.43 15.72 -8.09
C VAL A 47 -0.40 15.41 -9.33
N ALA A 48 -1.71 15.19 -9.16
CA ALA A 48 -2.63 14.90 -10.27
C ALA A 48 -2.74 16.09 -11.23
N ALA A 49 -2.79 17.33 -10.71
CA ALA A 49 -2.79 18.56 -11.50
C ALA A 49 -1.50 18.75 -12.31
N GLY A 50 -0.37 18.18 -11.84
CA GLY A 50 0.89 18.13 -12.58
C GLY A 50 0.86 17.25 -13.84
N GLY A 51 -0.24 16.52 -14.07
CA GLY A 51 -0.49 15.81 -15.32
C GLY A 51 -0.08 14.33 -15.33
N VAL A 52 0.26 13.73 -14.19
CA VAL A 52 0.57 12.29 -14.12
C VAL A 52 -0.63 11.46 -14.55
N GLY A 53 -0.36 10.31 -15.19
CA GLY A 53 -1.41 9.37 -15.60
C GLY A 53 -1.85 8.47 -14.45
N LEU A 54 -0.92 8.09 -13.58
CA LEU A 54 -1.15 7.19 -12.45
C LEU A 54 -0.40 7.71 -11.23
N LEU A 55 -0.99 7.64 -10.05
CA LEU A 55 -0.31 8.00 -8.81
C LEU A 55 -0.60 6.99 -7.68
N VAL A 56 0.38 6.84 -6.80
CA VAL A 56 0.26 6.10 -5.54
C VAL A 56 0.58 7.06 -4.39
N PRO A 57 -0.38 7.43 -3.54
CA PRO A 57 -0.18 8.51 -2.55
C PRO A 57 0.75 8.14 -1.41
N GLY A 58 1.05 6.87 -1.21
CA GLY A 58 1.93 6.36 -0.17
C GLY A 58 1.33 5.20 0.59
N ALA A 59 2.06 4.74 1.61
CA ALA A 59 1.70 3.60 2.42
C ALA A 59 0.42 3.84 3.22
N MET A 60 -0.48 2.87 3.24
CA MET A 60 -1.68 2.86 4.09
C MET A 60 -1.61 1.71 5.08
N ILE A 61 -1.90 2.00 6.35
CA ILE A 61 -1.80 1.04 7.45
C ILE A 61 -2.93 0.02 7.33
N VAL A 62 -2.58 -1.27 7.16
CA VAL A 62 -3.56 -2.36 7.08
C VAL A 62 -3.81 -3.01 8.45
N ASP A 63 -2.89 -2.85 9.40
CA ASP A 63 -2.94 -3.45 10.72
C ASP A 63 -2.53 -2.44 11.81
N PRO A 64 -3.49 -1.91 12.60
CA PRO A 64 -3.19 -0.95 13.66
C PRO A 64 -2.58 -1.59 14.91
N GLU A 65 -2.62 -2.91 15.04
CA GLU A 65 -2.09 -3.64 16.19
C GLU A 65 -0.57 -3.79 16.14
N TRP A 66 0.01 -3.62 14.93
CA TRP A 66 1.46 -3.64 14.75
C TRP A 66 2.03 -2.22 14.87
N PRO A 67 3.13 -2.06 15.61
CA PRO A 67 3.72 -0.75 15.82
C PRO A 67 4.16 -0.15 14.48
N SER A 68 3.53 0.96 14.11
CA SER A 68 3.90 1.68 12.90
C SER A 68 5.21 2.41 13.09
N VAL A 69 6.15 2.17 12.19
CA VAL A 69 7.43 2.91 12.13
C VAL A 69 7.29 4.25 11.40
N LEU A 70 6.16 4.44 10.71
CA LEU A 70 5.87 5.64 9.95
C LEU A 70 4.66 6.33 10.61
N PRO A 71 4.88 7.44 11.34
CA PRO A 71 3.78 8.18 11.96
C PRO A 71 2.91 8.85 10.90
N LEU A 72 1.68 9.16 11.26
CA LEU A 72 0.75 9.98 10.46
C LEU A 72 0.59 9.47 9.01
N GLN A 73 0.44 8.15 8.85
CA GLN A 73 0.03 7.52 7.60
C GLN A 73 -1.48 7.27 7.62
N PRO A 74 -2.17 7.29 6.47
CA PRO A 74 -3.60 7.02 6.44
C PRO A 74 -3.86 5.54 6.73
N GLY A 75 -4.87 5.29 7.57
CA GLY A 75 -5.39 3.96 7.84
C GLY A 75 -6.33 3.48 6.73
N ILE A 76 -6.33 2.14 6.51
CA ILE A 76 -7.29 1.45 5.64
C ILE A 76 -7.83 0.19 6.33
N TYR A 77 -7.55 0.02 7.62
CA TYR A 77 -7.93 -1.15 8.42
C TYR A 77 -9.37 -1.13 8.91
N ASP A 78 -10.09 -0.02 8.78
CA ASP A 78 -11.46 0.15 9.26
C ASP A 78 -12.33 0.88 8.21
N ASP A 79 -13.63 0.52 8.14
CA ASP A 79 -14.58 1.10 7.19
C ASP A 79 -14.81 2.61 7.42
N ARG A 80 -14.55 3.11 8.65
CA ARG A 80 -14.62 4.54 8.97
C ARG A 80 -13.72 5.42 8.10
N PHE A 81 -12.67 4.84 7.51
CA PHE A 81 -11.73 5.56 6.65
C PHE A 81 -12.22 5.72 5.21
N ILE A 82 -13.19 4.90 4.75
CA ILE A 82 -13.67 4.91 3.37
C ILE A 82 -14.07 6.31 2.88
N PRO A 83 -14.79 7.14 3.66
CA PRO A 83 -15.15 8.50 3.21
C PRO A 83 -13.93 9.40 2.96
N GLY A 84 -12.89 9.32 3.81
CA GLY A 84 -11.65 10.06 3.64
C GLY A 84 -10.85 9.57 2.43
N LEU A 85 -10.71 8.26 2.28
CA LEU A 85 -10.06 7.61 1.15
C LEU A 85 -10.74 7.97 -0.18
N ARG A 86 -12.07 8.02 -0.21
CA ARG A 86 -12.83 8.46 -1.39
C ARG A 86 -12.49 9.89 -1.80
N ARG A 87 -12.20 10.79 -0.85
CA ARG A 87 -11.77 12.15 -1.16
C ARG A 87 -10.43 12.19 -1.87
N LEU A 88 -9.48 11.28 -1.54
CA LEU A 88 -8.23 11.13 -2.30
C LEU A 88 -8.49 10.70 -3.74
N VAL A 89 -9.39 9.72 -3.92
CA VAL A 89 -9.79 9.25 -5.26
C VAL A 89 -10.37 10.39 -6.09
N LEU A 90 -11.31 11.14 -5.54
CA LEU A 90 -11.95 12.28 -6.23
C LEU A 90 -10.91 13.37 -6.57
N ALA A 91 -9.93 13.63 -5.70
CA ALA A 91 -8.87 14.60 -5.97
C ALA A 91 -7.98 14.18 -7.16
N ALA A 92 -7.69 12.88 -7.30
CA ALA A 92 -6.94 12.35 -8.44
C ALA A 92 -7.78 12.36 -9.72
N HIS A 93 -9.01 11.84 -9.64
CA HIS A 93 -9.91 11.72 -10.80
C HIS A 93 -10.33 13.07 -11.39
N LYS A 94 -10.34 14.15 -10.58
CA LYS A 94 -10.59 15.52 -11.07
C LYS A 94 -9.66 15.92 -12.21
N TYR A 95 -8.47 15.34 -12.29
CA TYR A 95 -7.46 15.59 -13.33
C TYR A 95 -7.23 14.39 -14.24
N ASP A 96 -8.17 13.45 -14.30
CA ASP A 96 -8.07 12.22 -15.10
C ASP A 96 -6.79 11.42 -14.79
N ALA A 97 -6.35 11.42 -13.54
CA ALA A 97 -5.27 10.58 -13.04
C ALA A 97 -5.85 9.34 -12.36
N LYS A 98 -5.32 8.16 -12.65
CA LYS A 98 -5.63 6.93 -11.94
C LYS A 98 -4.93 6.92 -10.59
N ILE A 99 -5.54 6.27 -9.59
CA ILE A 99 -4.99 6.20 -8.23
C ILE A 99 -5.01 4.75 -7.71
N LEU A 100 -3.83 4.28 -7.25
CA LEU A 100 -3.71 3.02 -6.52
C LEU A 100 -3.44 3.32 -5.04
N PHE A 101 -3.97 2.50 -4.14
CA PHE A 101 -3.63 2.58 -2.72
C PHE A 101 -2.56 1.53 -2.39
N GLN A 102 -1.42 1.99 -1.84
CA GLN A 102 -0.38 1.08 -1.40
C GLN A 102 -0.74 0.49 -0.04
N LEU A 103 -0.93 -0.82 0.01
CA LEU A 103 -1.21 -1.56 1.23
C LEU A 103 0.11 -1.95 1.90
N TRP A 104 0.26 -1.59 3.18
CA TRP A 104 1.52 -1.68 3.89
C TRP A 104 1.36 -2.28 5.29
N HIS A 105 2.33 -3.13 5.67
CA HIS A 105 2.47 -3.69 7.00
C HIS A 105 3.96 -3.69 7.37
N PRO A 106 4.35 -3.16 8.55
CA PRO A 106 5.76 -2.99 8.90
C PRO A 106 6.52 -4.31 9.09
N GLY A 107 5.85 -5.40 9.49
CA GLY A 107 6.52 -6.64 9.90
C GLY A 107 7.41 -6.40 11.10
N ALA A 108 8.56 -7.06 11.14
CA ALA A 108 9.56 -6.91 12.18
C ALA A 108 10.39 -5.60 12.08
N THR A 109 10.17 -4.80 11.04
CA THR A 109 10.84 -3.50 10.91
C THR A 109 10.25 -2.52 11.91
N ASN A 110 11.02 -2.17 12.92
CA ASN A 110 10.54 -1.39 14.05
C ASN A 110 11.58 -0.39 14.52
N TYR A 111 11.16 0.88 14.66
CA TYR A 111 11.94 1.95 15.27
C TYR A 111 11.36 2.40 16.63
N SER A 112 10.28 1.76 17.10
CA SER A 112 9.56 2.16 18.32
C SER A 112 10.12 1.56 19.59
N GLY A 113 11.12 0.65 19.50
CA GLY A 113 11.66 -0.08 20.66
C GLY A 113 10.76 -1.20 21.19
N ILE A 114 9.64 -1.48 20.55
CA ILE A 114 8.84 -2.68 20.78
C ILE A 114 9.41 -3.76 19.86
N ASP A 115 9.63 -4.96 20.38
CA ASP A 115 10.16 -6.08 19.61
C ASP A 115 9.01 -6.86 18.95
N PRO A 116 8.66 -6.58 17.70
CA PRO A 116 7.60 -7.28 16.99
C PRO A 116 8.09 -8.66 16.56
N LYS A 117 7.18 -9.62 16.44
CA LYS A 117 7.50 -10.94 15.91
C LYS A 117 8.13 -10.84 14.51
N THR A 118 9.20 -11.60 14.32
CA THR A 118 9.79 -11.84 12.99
C THR A 118 8.89 -12.78 12.18
N VAL A 119 9.10 -12.87 10.88
CA VAL A 119 8.35 -13.80 10.03
C VAL A 119 8.56 -15.26 10.45
N ASP A 120 9.71 -15.60 11.07
CA ASP A 120 10.00 -16.95 11.57
C ASP A 120 9.16 -17.31 12.81
N GLU A 121 8.78 -16.31 13.61
CA GLU A 121 8.02 -16.47 14.86
C GLU A 121 6.51 -16.44 14.66
N LEU A 122 6.03 -16.00 13.49
CA LEU A 122 4.60 -15.99 13.18
C LEU A 122 4.05 -17.41 13.05
N THR A 123 2.96 -17.68 13.74
CA THR A 123 2.17 -18.89 13.50
C THR A 123 1.43 -18.79 12.16
N LYS A 124 0.98 -19.91 11.61
CA LYS A 124 0.18 -19.92 10.37
C LYS A 124 -1.15 -19.16 10.54
N ASP A 125 -1.77 -19.29 11.69
CA ASP A 125 -3.03 -18.58 12.00
C ASP A 125 -2.81 -17.06 12.02
N GLU A 126 -1.68 -16.58 12.58
CA GLU A 126 -1.32 -15.17 12.53
C GLU A 126 -1.03 -14.69 11.11
N ILE A 127 -0.35 -15.52 10.29
CA ILE A 127 -0.12 -15.21 8.87
C ILE A 127 -1.45 -15.07 8.14
N HIS A 128 -2.37 -16.03 8.31
CA HIS A 128 -3.70 -15.96 7.69
C HIS A 128 -4.49 -14.73 8.17
N ALA A 129 -4.45 -14.43 9.47
CA ALA A 129 -5.11 -13.23 9.99
C ALA A 129 -4.56 -11.93 9.37
N ILE A 130 -3.25 -11.85 9.15
CA ILE A 130 -2.63 -10.70 8.45
C ILE A 130 -3.05 -10.66 6.98
N GLN A 131 -3.07 -11.80 6.29
CA GLN A 131 -3.55 -11.88 4.90
C GLN A 131 -5.00 -11.40 4.79
N ASP A 132 -5.87 -11.81 5.72
CA ASP A 132 -7.27 -11.35 5.77
C ASP A 132 -7.38 -9.83 5.96
N LYS A 133 -6.48 -9.22 6.76
CA LYS A 133 -6.41 -7.75 6.90
C LYS A 133 -6.05 -7.07 5.58
N PHE A 134 -5.11 -7.62 4.79
CA PHE A 134 -4.80 -7.11 3.45
C PHE A 134 -5.99 -7.24 2.49
N VAL A 135 -6.68 -8.38 2.49
CA VAL A 135 -7.89 -8.60 1.67
C VAL A 135 -8.99 -7.62 2.06
N ALA A 136 -9.21 -7.40 3.36
CA ALA A 136 -10.19 -6.43 3.84
C ALA A 136 -9.83 -4.99 3.42
N ALA A 137 -8.54 -4.63 3.51
CA ALA A 137 -8.03 -3.33 3.06
C ALA A 137 -8.24 -3.13 1.54
N ALA A 138 -7.96 -4.15 0.72
CA ALA A 138 -8.21 -4.10 -0.71
C ALA A 138 -9.71 -3.87 -1.04
N LYS A 139 -10.62 -4.53 -0.31
CA LYS A 139 -12.07 -4.32 -0.44
C LYS A 139 -12.45 -2.88 -0.09
N ARG A 140 -11.85 -2.27 0.94
CA ARG A 140 -12.07 -0.87 1.31
C ARG A 140 -11.53 0.10 0.25
N ALA A 141 -10.38 -0.20 -0.34
CA ALA A 141 -9.85 0.57 -1.47
C ALA A 141 -10.85 0.60 -2.64
N MET A 142 -11.41 -0.55 -3.00
CA MET A 142 -12.44 -0.65 -4.03
C MET A 142 -13.72 0.11 -3.64
N ALA A 143 -14.18 0.00 -2.39
CA ALA A 143 -15.35 0.73 -1.88
C ALA A 143 -15.13 2.25 -1.87
N ALA A 144 -13.90 2.71 -1.69
CA ALA A 144 -13.52 4.12 -1.83
C ALA A 144 -13.50 4.60 -3.29
N GLY A 145 -13.42 3.67 -4.25
CA GLY A 145 -13.38 3.96 -5.70
C GLY A 145 -11.97 4.04 -6.27
N ALA A 146 -10.95 3.51 -5.58
CA ALA A 146 -9.60 3.43 -6.12
C ALA A 146 -9.57 2.56 -7.39
N ASP A 147 -8.68 2.88 -8.32
CA ASP A 147 -8.51 2.14 -9.58
C ASP A 147 -7.78 0.80 -9.39
N GLY A 148 -7.18 0.58 -8.21
CA GLY A 148 -6.53 -0.65 -7.81
C GLY A 148 -5.75 -0.48 -6.50
N ILE A 149 -4.92 -1.48 -6.20
CA ILE A 149 -4.00 -1.47 -5.07
C ILE A 149 -2.56 -1.71 -5.53
N GLU A 150 -1.62 -1.24 -4.73
CA GLU A 150 -0.22 -1.64 -4.80
C GLU A 150 0.11 -2.41 -3.53
N PHE A 151 0.68 -3.60 -3.66
CA PHE A 151 1.12 -4.40 -2.53
C PHE A 151 2.59 -4.10 -2.23
N GLN A 152 2.86 -3.60 -1.02
CA GLN A 152 4.22 -3.17 -0.62
C GLN A 152 5.11 -4.40 -0.36
N THR A 153 6.08 -4.66 -1.24
CA THR A 153 6.99 -5.81 -1.19
C THR A 153 8.47 -5.44 -1.07
N CYS A 154 8.79 -4.22 -0.66
CA CYS A 154 10.15 -3.74 -0.59
C CYS A 154 10.50 -3.10 0.76
N HIS A 155 11.72 -2.57 0.88
CA HIS A 155 12.24 -1.82 2.02
C HIS A 155 12.32 -2.60 3.34
N GLY A 156 12.37 -3.95 3.29
CA GLY A 156 12.45 -4.76 4.50
C GLY A 156 11.16 -4.87 5.32
N TYR A 157 10.00 -4.45 4.76
CA TYR A 157 8.69 -4.60 5.39
C TYR A 157 8.14 -6.02 5.23
N LEU A 158 6.99 -6.33 5.82
CA LEU A 158 6.50 -7.70 6.02
C LEU A 158 6.59 -8.59 4.76
N ALA A 159 6.05 -8.18 3.64
CA ALA A 159 6.09 -9.00 2.42
C ALA A 159 7.52 -9.17 1.89
N CYS A 160 8.38 -8.14 1.99
CA CYS A 160 9.80 -8.26 1.69
C CYS A 160 10.48 -9.27 2.62
N GLN A 161 10.11 -9.29 3.91
CA GLN A 161 10.67 -10.25 4.87
C GLN A 161 10.30 -11.69 4.50
N PHE A 162 9.08 -11.95 4.02
CA PHE A 162 8.69 -13.29 3.58
C PHE A 162 9.44 -13.78 2.34
N ILE A 163 9.74 -12.93 1.38
CA ILE A 163 10.43 -13.32 0.12
C ILE A 163 11.94 -13.30 0.22
N SER A 164 12.52 -12.79 1.31
CA SER A 164 13.97 -12.61 1.45
C SER A 164 14.61 -13.71 2.31
N PRO A 165 15.64 -14.40 1.80
CA PRO A 165 16.39 -15.37 2.60
C PRO A 165 17.13 -14.75 3.79
N LEU A 166 17.26 -13.42 3.83
CA LEU A 166 17.88 -12.71 4.95
C LEU A 166 16.99 -12.71 6.20
N PHE A 167 15.67 -12.75 6.02
CA PHE A 167 14.68 -12.61 7.10
C PHE A 167 13.87 -13.88 7.32
N ASN A 168 13.65 -14.68 6.26
CA ASN A 168 12.78 -15.84 6.29
C ASN A 168 13.59 -17.14 6.31
N HIS A 169 13.63 -17.78 7.48
CA HIS A 169 14.30 -19.08 7.70
C HIS A 169 13.27 -20.20 7.96
N ARG A 170 11.98 -19.94 7.69
CA ARG A 170 10.89 -20.90 7.91
C ARG A 170 11.11 -22.17 7.11
N THR A 171 10.64 -23.28 7.68
CA THR A 171 10.73 -24.63 7.08
C THR A 171 9.36 -25.15 6.59
N ASP A 172 8.31 -24.37 6.75
CA ASP A 172 6.95 -24.67 6.27
C ASP A 172 6.69 -24.09 4.87
N GLU A 173 5.43 -24.09 4.42
CA GLU A 173 5.00 -23.61 3.11
C GLU A 173 5.22 -22.11 2.88
N TYR A 174 5.48 -21.32 3.93
CA TYR A 174 5.83 -19.90 3.85
C TYR A 174 7.34 -19.66 3.84
N GLY A 175 8.16 -20.71 3.86
CA GLY A 175 9.61 -20.60 3.77
C GLY A 175 10.07 -20.20 2.36
N TRP A 176 11.05 -19.31 2.25
CA TRP A 176 11.54 -18.79 0.96
C TRP A 176 12.14 -19.85 0.05
N ASN A 177 12.74 -20.92 0.62
CA ASN A 177 13.52 -21.91 -0.13
C ASN A 177 12.76 -23.20 -0.50
N LYS A 178 11.53 -23.39 0.01
CA LYS A 178 10.71 -24.57 -0.29
C LYS A 178 9.66 -24.32 -1.35
N VAL A 179 9.77 -23.25 -2.05
CA VAL A 179 8.64 -22.60 -2.65
C VAL A 179 8.69 -22.80 -4.13
N GLU A 180 7.79 -23.63 -4.60
CA GLU A 180 7.28 -23.53 -5.97
C GLU A 180 6.66 -22.13 -6.21
N ASP A 181 6.31 -21.44 -5.11
CA ASP A 181 5.74 -20.08 -5.11
C ASP A 181 6.30 -19.23 -3.95
N PRO A 182 7.39 -18.44 -4.17
CA PRO A 182 7.95 -17.52 -3.17
C PRO A 182 7.02 -16.36 -2.81
N THR A 183 5.92 -16.21 -3.51
CA THR A 183 4.92 -15.17 -3.27
C THR A 183 3.71 -15.67 -2.49
N ARG A 184 3.76 -16.85 -1.90
CA ARG A 184 2.63 -17.47 -1.17
C ARG A 184 2.02 -16.57 -0.07
N PHE A 185 2.81 -15.68 0.52
CA PHE A 185 2.29 -14.70 1.48
C PHE A 185 1.42 -13.65 0.79
N ALA A 186 1.79 -13.22 -0.42
CA ALA A 186 1.08 -12.20 -1.20
C ALA A 186 -0.07 -12.82 -1.99
#